data_8145a20b3047cfe4473bc6fe14986fae
#
_entry.id   8145a20b3047cfe4473bc6fe14986fae
#
_cell.length_a   1.000
_cell.length_b   1.000
_cell.length_c   1.000
_cell.angle_alpha   90.00
_cell.angle_beta   90.00
_cell.angle_gamma   90.00
#
_symmetry.space_group_name_H-M   'P 1'
#
loop_
_entity.id
_entity.type
_entity.pdbx_description
1 polymer ?
#
loop_
_entity_poly.entity_id
_entity_poly.type
_entity_poly.pdbx_seq_one_letter_code
_entity_poly.pdbx_strand_id
1 'polypeptide(L)'
;FPSDYMIARMIQENMLLELNFDNIPNYQYIDENFRNTAYDPENKYSVPYTWGTVGILYNTKYVDEADVAKGWEVLWNEKYDDKILMFDNSRDAFGIAQYRLGYDINTTDKTELQACADILAEQKPVVQQYVMDQVYDLMENEVAWIAPYYAGDCMMMMESNENLAFYLPEDQGFNLFVDAMCIPKR
;
A
#
# COMPACT_ATOMS: atom_id res chain seq x y z
N PHE A 1 -5.27 15.97 -3.31
CA PHE A 1 -4.60 15.05 -2.36
C PHE A 1 -4.01 13.87 -3.14
N PRO A 2 -2.89 14.02 -3.82
CA PRO A 2 -2.21 12.91 -4.48
C PRO A 2 -1.26 12.19 -3.53
N SER A 3 -0.96 10.93 -3.86
CA SER A 3 0.05 10.15 -3.16
C SER A 3 1.47 10.66 -3.47
N ASP A 4 2.40 10.33 -2.61
CA ASP A 4 3.80 10.76 -2.59
C ASP A 4 4.50 10.70 -3.97
N TYR A 5 4.39 9.55 -4.66
CA TYR A 5 5.01 9.36 -5.98
C TYR A 5 4.44 10.29 -7.05
N MET A 6 3.14 10.62 -6.94
CA MET A 6 2.50 11.55 -7.88
C MET A 6 2.94 12.98 -7.57
N ILE A 7 3.11 13.35 -6.29
CA ILE A 7 3.66 14.64 -5.90
C ILE A 7 5.08 14.80 -6.44
N ALA A 8 5.93 13.78 -6.27
CA ALA A 8 7.28 13.78 -6.83
C ALA A 8 7.28 14.07 -8.34
N ARG A 9 6.41 13.38 -9.09
CA ARG A 9 6.25 13.60 -10.52
C ARG A 9 5.76 15.00 -10.85
N MET A 10 4.73 15.50 -10.15
CA MET A 10 4.17 16.83 -10.37
C MET A 10 5.19 17.94 -10.06
N ILE A 11 6.09 17.75 -9.10
CA ILE A 11 7.21 18.67 -8.82
C ILE A 11 8.18 18.66 -10.00
N GLN A 12 8.60 17.49 -10.48
CA GLN A 12 9.53 17.34 -11.60
C GLN A 12 8.97 17.97 -12.89
N GLU A 13 7.67 17.84 -13.13
CA GLU A 13 6.98 18.41 -14.28
C GLU A 13 6.57 19.88 -14.07
N ASN A 14 6.98 20.51 -12.94
CA ASN A 14 6.68 21.91 -12.60
C ASN A 14 5.18 22.24 -12.58
N MET A 15 4.37 21.30 -12.12
CA MET A 15 2.91 21.39 -12.07
C MET A 15 2.35 21.97 -10.77
N LEU A 16 3.18 22.13 -9.73
CA LEU A 16 2.77 22.59 -8.40
C LEU A 16 3.22 24.02 -8.12
N LEU A 17 2.37 24.78 -7.40
CA LEU A 17 2.74 26.06 -6.82
C LEU A 17 3.56 25.83 -5.53
N GLU A 18 4.59 26.67 -5.33
CA GLU A 18 5.24 26.75 -4.03
C GLU A 18 4.26 27.28 -2.97
N LEU A 19 4.26 26.67 -1.82
CA LEU A 19 3.38 27.04 -0.70
C LEU A 19 4.01 28.20 0.09
N ASN A 20 3.17 29.15 0.50
CA ASN A 20 3.59 30.18 1.46
C ASN A 20 3.22 29.70 2.88
N PHE A 21 4.18 29.19 3.64
CA PHE A 21 3.98 28.64 4.98
C PHE A 21 3.61 29.69 6.02
N ASP A 22 3.81 30.98 5.79
CA ASP A 22 3.28 32.05 6.64
C ASP A 22 1.74 32.02 6.70
N ASN A 23 1.10 31.49 5.66
CA ASN A 23 -0.34 31.31 5.58
C ASN A 23 -0.81 29.94 6.12
N ILE A 24 0.10 29.08 6.58
CA ILE A 24 -0.16 27.74 7.09
C ILE A 24 0.39 27.57 8.52
N PRO A 25 -0.10 28.35 9.49
CA PRO A 25 0.49 28.38 10.84
C PRO A 25 0.38 27.03 11.57
N ASN A 26 -0.60 26.21 11.20
CA ASN A 26 -0.82 24.89 11.79
C ASN A 26 0.18 23.82 11.30
N TYR A 27 1.03 24.13 10.31
CA TYR A 27 2.09 23.22 9.87
C TYR A 27 3.02 22.81 11.03
N GLN A 28 3.17 23.66 12.03
CA GLN A 28 3.97 23.37 13.23
C GLN A 28 3.46 22.13 14.01
N TYR A 29 2.21 21.70 13.81
CA TYR A 29 1.63 20.54 14.49
C TYR A 29 1.76 19.24 13.68
N ILE A 30 2.29 19.30 12.45
CA ILE A 30 2.62 18.09 11.70
C ILE A 30 3.77 17.38 12.42
N ASP A 31 3.65 16.06 12.62
CA ASP A 31 4.69 15.24 13.22
C ASP A 31 5.99 15.33 12.40
N GLU A 32 7.12 15.44 13.08
CA GLU A 32 8.43 15.64 12.46
C GLU A 32 8.83 14.48 11.55
N ASN A 33 8.36 13.26 11.84
CA ASN A 33 8.61 12.07 11.02
C ASN A 33 7.99 12.15 9.61
N PHE A 34 6.97 13.01 9.42
CA PHE A 34 6.31 13.20 8.13
C PHE A 34 6.72 14.50 7.42
N ARG A 35 7.66 15.27 8.01
CA ARG A 35 8.23 16.46 7.35
C ARG A 35 9.47 16.09 6.54
N ASN A 36 9.83 16.93 5.56
CA ASN A 36 11.03 16.77 4.74
C ASN A 36 11.11 15.39 4.08
N THR A 37 9.99 14.89 3.62
CA THR A 37 9.88 13.59 2.96
C THR A 37 10.69 13.56 1.65
N ALA A 38 11.12 12.39 1.22
CA ALA A 38 11.98 12.23 0.04
C ALA A 38 11.38 12.82 -1.26
N TYR A 39 10.06 12.91 -1.36
CA TYR A 39 9.39 13.48 -2.53
C TYR A 39 9.32 15.02 -2.51
N ASP A 40 9.43 15.66 -1.34
CA ASP A 40 9.48 17.13 -1.17
C ASP A 40 10.41 17.50 0.00
N PRO A 41 11.73 17.31 -0.14
CA PRO A 41 12.69 17.38 0.98
C PRO A 41 12.83 18.76 1.61
N GLU A 42 12.40 19.80 0.92
CA GLU A 42 12.41 21.17 1.43
C GLU A 42 11.02 21.63 1.92
N ASN A 43 9.99 20.75 1.87
CA ASN A 43 8.58 21.07 2.14
C ASN A 43 8.09 22.31 1.40
N LYS A 44 8.43 22.46 0.12
CA LYS A 44 8.05 23.63 -0.66
C LYS A 44 6.67 23.53 -1.29
N TYR A 45 6.22 22.32 -1.60
CA TYR A 45 5.08 22.08 -2.49
C TYR A 45 3.93 21.36 -1.82
N SER A 46 4.14 20.75 -0.66
CA SER A 46 3.16 19.88 -0.05
C SER A 46 3.06 20.01 1.47
N VAL A 47 1.89 19.65 1.99
CA VAL A 47 1.65 19.48 3.43
C VAL A 47 1.14 18.05 3.65
N PRO A 48 1.80 17.22 4.46
CA PRO A 48 1.31 15.89 4.81
C PRO A 48 -0.13 15.94 5.33
N TYR A 49 -0.97 15.01 4.85
CA TYR A 49 -2.38 14.94 5.21
C TYR A 49 -2.73 13.67 5.95
N THR A 50 -2.36 12.52 5.39
CA THR A 50 -2.57 11.21 5.99
C THR A 50 -1.39 10.30 5.70
N TRP A 51 -1.27 9.25 6.48
CA TRP A 51 -0.30 8.19 6.26
C TRP A 51 -0.95 6.85 6.58
N GLY A 52 -0.40 5.80 6.05
CA GLY A 52 -0.88 4.46 6.32
C GLY A 52 0.16 3.41 5.97
N THR A 53 -0.19 2.18 6.30
CA THR A 53 0.62 0.99 5.98
C THR A 53 -0.19 0.03 5.13
N VAL A 54 0.50 -0.80 4.38
CA VAL A 54 -0.08 -1.93 3.65
C VAL A 54 0.19 -3.20 4.44
N GLY A 55 -0.86 -4.00 4.65
CA GLY A 55 -0.74 -5.29 5.32
C GLY A 55 -1.67 -6.32 4.69
N ILE A 56 -1.94 -7.40 5.39
CA ILE A 56 -2.73 -8.53 4.92
C ILE A 56 -4.04 -8.57 5.71
N LEU A 57 -5.16 -8.37 5.02
CA LEU A 57 -6.50 -8.63 5.51
C LEU A 57 -6.85 -10.08 5.19
N TYR A 58 -7.34 -10.84 6.18
CA TYR A 58 -7.72 -12.23 5.98
C TYR A 58 -8.95 -12.63 6.79
N ASN A 59 -9.67 -13.64 6.32
CA ASN A 59 -10.84 -14.17 7.00
C ASN A 59 -10.43 -15.35 7.91
N THR A 60 -10.53 -15.16 9.21
CA THR A 60 -10.10 -16.11 10.25
C THR A 60 -10.88 -17.43 10.24
N LYS A 61 -12.05 -17.45 9.62
CA LYS A 61 -12.89 -18.64 9.48
C LYS A 61 -12.36 -19.62 8.44
N TYR A 62 -11.63 -19.13 7.43
CA TYR A 62 -11.19 -19.92 6.28
C TYR A 62 -9.67 -19.99 6.13
N VAL A 63 -8.95 -19.06 6.74
CA VAL A 63 -7.51 -18.92 6.58
C VAL A 63 -6.81 -19.25 7.91
N ASP A 64 -5.83 -20.16 7.86
CA ASP A 64 -5.04 -20.53 9.02
C ASP A 64 -4.06 -19.39 9.40
N GLU A 65 -4.05 -18.99 10.65
CA GLU A 65 -3.10 -17.98 11.17
C GLU A 65 -1.64 -18.40 10.94
N ALA A 66 -1.33 -19.69 10.99
CA ALA A 66 0.01 -20.21 10.71
C ALA A 66 0.46 -19.99 9.25
N ASP A 67 -0.47 -19.86 8.31
CA ASP A 67 -0.15 -19.50 6.93
C ASP A 67 0.02 -17.99 6.78
N VAL A 68 -0.80 -17.18 7.46
CA VAL A 68 -0.66 -15.72 7.49
C VAL A 68 0.65 -15.29 8.15
N ALA A 69 1.08 -16.00 9.21
CA ALA A 69 2.34 -15.75 9.90
C ALA A 69 3.60 -15.93 9.02
N LYS A 70 3.47 -16.54 7.83
CA LYS A 70 4.54 -16.58 6.81
C LYS A 70 4.71 -15.26 6.06
N GLY A 71 3.88 -14.26 6.38
CA GLY A 71 3.91 -12.94 5.76
C GLY A 71 3.42 -12.97 4.33
N TRP A 72 4.09 -12.22 3.46
CA TRP A 72 3.66 -12.03 2.07
C TRP A 72 3.56 -13.33 1.26
N GLU A 73 4.22 -14.41 1.68
CA GLU A 73 4.12 -15.74 1.05
C GLU A 73 2.68 -16.27 0.98
N VAL A 74 1.80 -15.89 1.91
CA VAL A 74 0.41 -16.36 1.93
C VAL A 74 -0.35 -15.98 0.65
N LEU A 75 0.05 -14.88 -0.01
CA LEU A 75 -0.56 -14.41 -1.26
C LEU A 75 -0.21 -15.27 -2.49
N TRP A 76 0.69 -16.24 -2.34
CA TRP A 76 1.06 -17.24 -3.37
C TRP A 76 0.65 -18.66 -2.98
N ASN A 77 -0.11 -18.83 -1.90
CA ASN A 77 -0.43 -20.14 -1.36
C ASN A 77 -1.60 -20.78 -2.14
N GLU A 78 -1.31 -21.83 -2.93
CA GLU A 78 -2.29 -22.58 -3.70
C GLU A 78 -3.45 -23.17 -2.88
N LYS A 79 -3.28 -23.31 -1.56
CA LYS A 79 -4.35 -23.72 -0.63
C LYS A 79 -5.57 -22.79 -0.71
N TYR A 80 -5.33 -21.52 -1.05
CA TYR A 80 -6.35 -20.47 -1.13
C TYR A 80 -6.63 -20.04 -2.57
N ASP A 81 -6.46 -20.97 -3.53
CA ASP A 81 -6.73 -20.74 -4.95
C ASP A 81 -8.13 -20.15 -5.16
N ASP A 82 -8.23 -19.16 -6.04
CA ASP A 82 -9.46 -18.41 -6.33
C ASP A 82 -10.11 -17.73 -5.09
N LYS A 83 -9.31 -17.46 -4.03
CA LYS A 83 -9.71 -16.76 -2.81
C LYS A 83 -8.77 -15.64 -2.39
N ILE A 84 -7.74 -15.40 -3.18
CA ILE A 84 -6.74 -14.34 -2.96
C ILE A 84 -7.06 -13.18 -3.89
N LEU A 85 -7.15 -11.97 -3.34
CA LEU A 85 -7.17 -10.74 -4.10
C LEU A 85 -5.76 -10.17 -4.21
N MET A 86 -5.53 -9.34 -5.23
CA MET A 86 -4.30 -8.59 -5.38
C MET A 86 -4.60 -7.16 -5.82
N PHE A 87 -3.69 -6.22 -5.55
CA PHE A 87 -3.84 -4.84 -5.98
C PHE A 87 -3.89 -4.70 -7.51
N ASP A 88 -4.87 -3.92 -8.00
CA ASP A 88 -4.85 -3.33 -9.34
C ASP A 88 -4.10 -1.97 -9.32
N ASN A 89 -3.04 -1.91 -8.54
CA ASN A 89 -2.09 -0.82 -8.45
C ASN A 89 -0.68 -1.41 -8.56
N SER A 90 0.01 -1.08 -9.65
CA SER A 90 1.33 -1.66 -9.92
C SER A 90 2.38 -1.36 -8.84
N ARG A 91 2.31 -0.20 -8.17
CA ARG A 91 3.28 0.16 -7.13
C ARG A 91 3.13 -0.72 -5.90
N ASP A 92 1.91 -0.90 -5.41
CA ASP A 92 1.65 -1.74 -4.24
C ASP A 92 1.89 -3.22 -4.57
N ALA A 93 1.48 -3.69 -5.75
CA ALA A 93 1.76 -5.06 -6.19
C ALA A 93 3.26 -5.35 -6.28
N PHE A 94 4.05 -4.44 -6.88
CA PHE A 94 5.51 -4.58 -6.93
C PHE A 94 6.14 -4.44 -5.55
N GLY A 95 5.65 -3.52 -4.70
CA GLY A 95 6.13 -3.36 -3.33
C GLY A 95 6.02 -4.66 -2.52
N ILE A 96 4.89 -5.36 -2.61
CA ILE A 96 4.70 -6.67 -1.99
C ILE A 96 5.69 -7.71 -2.55
N ALA A 97 5.89 -7.74 -3.86
CA ALA A 97 6.84 -8.63 -4.48
C ALA A 97 8.29 -8.33 -4.06
N GLN A 98 8.66 -7.04 -3.94
CA GLN A 98 9.96 -6.61 -3.44
C GLN A 98 10.20 -7.09 -2.01
N TYR A 99 9.24 -6.87 -1.08
CA TYR A 99 9.36 -7.37 0.30
C TYR A 99 9.46 -8.89 0.36
N ARG A 100 8.67 -9.62 -0.42
CA ARG A 100 8.76 -11.08 -0.49
C ARG A 100 10.15 -11.56 -0.95
N LEU A 101 10.78 -10.84 -1.87
CA LEU A 101 12.12 -11.16 -2.38
C LEU A 101 13.24 -10.55 -1.53
N GLY A 102 12.94 -9.75 -0.53
CA GLY A 102 13.94 -9.08 0.31
C GLY A 102 14.64 -7.91 -0.37
N TYR A 103 14.00 -7.28 -1.36
CA TYR A 103 14.53 -6.10 -2.06
C TYR A 103 14.06 -4.79 -1.40
N ASP A 104 14.80 -3.73 -1.65
CA ASP A 104 14.40 -2.37 -1.27
C ASP A 104 13.16 -1.94 -2.08
N ILE A 105 12.12 -1.45 -1.40
CA ILE A 105 10.90 -0.95 -2.06
C ILE A 105 11.18 0.22 -3.03
N ASN A 106 12.28 0.94 -2.85
CA ASN A 106 12.70 2.04 -3.69
C ASN A 106 13.75 1.64 -4.74
N THR A 107 14.01 0.35 -4.92
CA THR A 107 14.98 -0.10 -5.91
C THR A 107 14.65 0.39 -7.32
N THR A 108 15.68 0.76 -8.06
CA THR A 108 15.63 1.07 -9.48
C THR A 108 16.38 0.05 -10.33
N ASP A 109 16.87 -1.03 -9.72
CA ASP A 109 17.57 -2.10 -10.42
C ASP A 109 16.58 -2.88 -11.29
N LYS A 110 16.86 -2.90 -12.59
CA LYS A 110 15.99 -3.57 -13.56
C LYS A 110 15.93 -5.09 -13.38
N THR A 111 16.98 -5.69 -12.84
CA THR A 111 17.05 -7.14 -12.58
C THR A 111 16.12 -7.50 -11.42
N GLU A 112 16.15 -6.71 -10.34
CA GLU A 112 15.25 -6.88 -9.20
C GLU A 112 13.79 -6.63 -9.60
N LEU A 113 13.53 -5.57 -10.37
CA LEU A 113 12.18 -5.30 -10.88
C LEU A 113 11.67 -6.40 -11.83
N GLN A 114 12.57 -7.00 -12.66
CA GLN A 114 12.18 -8.14 -13.49
C GLN A 114 11.84 -9.36 -12.62
N ALA A 115 12.63 -9.66 -11.60
CA ALA A 115 12.34 -10.76 -10.68
C ALA A 115 10.98 -10.56 -9.96
N CYS A 116 10.65 -9.31 -9.58
CA CYS A 116 9.32 -9.00 -9.04
C CYS A 116 8.21 -9.26 -10.06
N ALA A 117 8.39 -8.87 -11.33
CA ALA A 117 7.43 -9.13 -12.37
C ALA A 117 7.23 -10.64 -12.61
N ASP A 118 8.31 -11.41 -12.55
CA ASP A 118 8.28 -12.87 -12.76
C ASP A 118 7.47 -13.55 -11.65
N ILE A 119 7.72 -13.24 -10.36
CA ILE A 119 6.94 -13.84 -9.26
C ILE A 119 5.49 -13.37 -9.23
N LEU A 120 5.19 -12.14 -9.65
CA LEU A 120 3.80 -11.69 -9.83
C LEU A 120 3.10 -12.43 -10.98
N ALA A 121 3.84 -12.79 -12.03
CA ALA A 121 3.30 -13.64 -13.09
C ALA A 121 3.02 -15.07 -12.60
N GLU A 122 3.88 -15.62 -11.73
CA GLU A 122 3.67 -16.92 -11.08
C GLU A 122 2.47 -16.91 -10.12
N GLN A 123 2.13 -15.76 -9.53
CA GLN A 123 0.99 -15.62 -8.63
C GLN A 123 -0.37 -15.69 -9.38
N LYS A 124 -0.41 -15.26 -10.63
CA LYS A 124 -1.67 -15.10 -11.39
C LYS A 124 -2.65 -16.28 -11.30
N PRO A 125 -2.21 -17.55 -11.36
CA PRO A 125 -3.13 -18.68 -11.30
C PRO A 125 -3.94 -18.76 -10.00
N VAL A 126 -3.42 -18.27 -8.86
CA VAL A 126 -4.09 -18.34 -7.56
C VAL A 126 -4.89 -17.08 -7.21
N VAL A 127 -4.73 -16.01 -7.99
CA VAL A 127 -5.42 -14.72 -7.77
C VAL A 127 -6.82 -14.78 -8.37
N GLN A 128 -7.83 -14.58 -7.52
CA GLN A 128 -9.22 -14.47 -7.95
C GLN A 128 -9.45 -13.22 -8.80
N GLN A 129 -8.96 -12.07 -8.30
CA GLN A 129 -9.19 -10.79 -8.97
C GLN A 129 -8.15 -9.75 -8.54
N TYR A 130 -7.80 -8.85 -9.48
CA TYR A 130 -7.07 -7.62 -9.19
C TYR A 130 -8.09 -6.53 -8.86
N VAL A 131 -7.92 -5.86 -7.71
CA VAL A 131 -8.93 -4.93 -7.16
C VAL A 131 -8.31 -3.67 -6.58
N MET A 132 -9.12 -2.65 -6.48
CA MET A 132 -8.99 -1.51 -5.56
C MET A 132 -10.21 -1.52 -4.63
N ASP A 133 -11.13 -0.57 -4.73
CA ASP A 133 -12.27 -0.42 -3.82
C ASP A 133 -13.23 -1.63 -3.79
N GLN A 134 -13.20 -2.49 -4.82
CA GLN A 134 -13.98 -3.73 -4.85
C GLN A 134 -13.61 -4.71 -3.72
N VAL A 135 -12.46 -4.52 -3.09
CA VAL A 135 -12.02 -5.33 -1.94
C VAL A 135 -13.05 -5.32 -0.81
N TYR A 136 -13.71 -4.20 -0.56
CA TYR A 136 -14.73 -4.10 0.48
C TYR A 136 -15.85 -5.13 0.28
N ASP A 137 -16.50 -5.11 -0.88
CA ASP A 137 -17.60 -6.04 -1.17
C ASP A 137 -17.15 -7.51 -1.13
N LEU A 138 -15.94 -7.80 -1.62
CA LEU A 138 -15.45 -9.17 -1.74
C LEU A 138 -15.02 -9.77 -0.39
N MET A 139 -14.39 -8.96 0.47
CA MET A 139 -13.93 -9.41 1.78
C MET A 139 -15.06 -9.42 2.82
N GLU A 140 -15.87 -8.36 2.87
CA GLU A 140 -16.98 -8.26 3.82
C GLU A 140 -18.05 -9.36 3.61
N ASN A 141 -18.29 -9.75 2.35
CA ASN A 141 -19.24 -10.82 1.99
C ASN A 141 -18.59 -12.21 1.90
N GLU A 142 -17.34 -12.38 2.34
CA GLU A 142 -16.61 -13.67 2.37
C GLU A 142 -16.46 -14.33 0.98
N VAL A 143 -16.52 -13.55 -0.10
CA VAL A 143 -16.32 -14.05 -1.48
C VAL A 143 -14.84 -14.33 -1.71
N ALA A 144 -13.97 -13.44 -1.22
CA ALA A 144 -12.53 -13.65 -1.11
C ALA A 144 -12.14 -13.81 0.37
N TRP A 145 -10.96 -14.38 0.62
CA TRP A 145 -10.52 -14.71 1.96
C TRP A 145 -9.22 -14.03 2.38
N ILE A 146 -8.41 -13.60 1.42
CA ILE A 146 -7.12 -12.95 1.66
C ILE A 146 -6.95 -11.79 0.68
N ALA A 147 -6.56 -10.64 1.20
CA ALA A 147 -6.26 -9.46 0.39
C ALA A 147 -5.12 -8.65 1.03
N PRO A 148 -4.11 -8.21 0.28
CA PRO A 148 -3.27 -7.12 0.73
C PRO A 148 -4.07 -5.82 0.62
N TYR A 149 -4.09 -5.00 1.66
CA TYR A 149 -4.77 -3.70 1.57
C TYR A 149 -4.26 -2.70 2.61
N TYR A 150 -4.77 -1.48 2.53
CA TYR A 150 -4.41 -0.37 3.40
C TYR A 150 -5.00 -0.56 4.81
N ALA A 151 -4.18 -0.36 5.84
CA ALA A 151 -4.55 -0.66 7.21
C ALA A 151 -5.83 0.06 7.68
N GLY A 152 -6.00 1.35 7.31
CA GLY A 152 -7.19 2.12 7.67
C GLY A 152 -8.48 1.51 7.13
N ASP A 153 -8.45 1.12 5.85
CA ASP A 153 -9.59 0.47 5.19
C ASP A 153 -9.84 -0.93 5.75
N CYS A 154 -8.78 -1.67 6.10
CA CYS A 154 -8.90 -2.97 6.76
C CYS A 154 -9.64 -2.86 8.11
N MET A 155 -9.34 -1.84 8.91
CA MET A 155 -10.03 -1.61 10.18
C MET A 155 -11.53 -1.37 9.95
N MET A 156 -11.91 -0.60 8.92
CA MET A 156 -13.34 -0.38 8.59
C MET A 156 -14.03 -1.68 8.15
N MET A 157 -13.38 -2.50 7.32
CA MET A 157 -13.93 -3.80 6.92
C MET A 157 -14.08 -4.77 8.10
N MET A 158 -13.15 -4.74 9.06
CA MET A 158 -13.23 -5.54 10.30
C MET A 158 -14.39 -5.11 11.20
N GLU A 159 -14.82 -3.83 11.17
CA GLU A 159 -16.03 -3.38 11.85
C GLU A 159 -17.30 -3.94 11.19
N SER A 160 -17.28 -4.17 9.88
CA SER A 160 -18.40 -4.73 9.11
C SER A 160 -18.49 -6.26 9.20
N ASN A 161 -17.37 -6.95 9.34
CA ASN A 161 -17.31 -8.42 9.42
C ASN A 161 -16.30 -8.86 10.49
N GLU A 162 -16.81 -9.41 11.61
CA GLU A 162 -16.02 -9.87 12.76
C GLU A 162 -15.07 -11.05 12.46
N ASN A 163 -15.25 -11.73 11.33
CA ASN A 163 -14.35 -12.80 10.89
C ASN A 163 -13.10 -12.28 10.20
N LEU A 164 -13.01 -10.98 9.90
CA LEU A 164 -11.81 -10.39 9.30
C LEU A 164 -10.79 -10.03 10.35
N ALA A 165 -9.53 -10.26 10.04
CA ALA A 165 -8.39 -9.85 10.84
C ALA A 165 -7.29 -9.24 9.96
N PHE A 166 -6.47 -8.38 10.55
CA PHE A 166 -5.37 -7.72 9.86
C PHE A 166 -4.03 -8.19 10.42
N TYR A 167 -3.10 -8.49 9.53
CA TYR A 167 -1.74 -8.87 9.86
C TYR A 167 -0.73 -7.94 9.17
N LEU A 168 0.25 -7.47 9.93
CA LEU A 168 1.35 -6.67 9.42
C LEU A 168 2.63 -7.51 9.39
N PRO A 169 3.23 -7.79 8.22
CA PRO A 169 4.44 -8.60 8.09
C PRO A 169 5.72 -7.85 8.50
N GLU A 170 5.87 -7.54 9.79
CA GLU A 170 6.96 -6.70 10.32
C GLU A 170 8.35 -7.26 10.00
N ASP A 171 8.52 -8.57 10.07
CA ASP A 171 9.82 -9.23 9.82
C ASP A 171 10.27 -9.14 8.36
N GLN A 172 9.32 -9.02 7.41
CA GLN A 172 9.61 -8.91 5.98
C GLN A 172 9.58 -7.47 5.48
N GLY A 173 9.03 -6.57 6.28
CA GLY A 173 8.76 -5.18 5.91
C GLY A 173 7.40 -4.98 5.23
N PHE A 174 6.96 -3.74 5.22
CA PHE A 174 5.69 -3.31 4.64
C PHE A 174 5.81 -1.87 4.14
N ASN A 175 4.97 -1.49 3.19
CA ASN A 175 4.93 -0.12 2.69
C ASN A 175 4.29 0.81 3.73
N LEU A 176 5.00 1.91 4.01
CA LEU A 176 4.46 3.09 4.68
C LEU A 176 4.39 4.21 3.64
N PHE A 177 3.19 4.73 3.40
CA PHE A 177 2.95 5.82 2.45
C PHE A 177 2.47 7.08 3.16
N VAL A 178 2.67 8.22 2.51
CA VAL A 178 2.17 9.52 2.96
C VAL A 178 1.46 10.21 1.80
N ASP A 179 0.19 10.51 1.97
CA ASP A 179 -0.54 11.38 1.06
C ASP A 179 -0.47 12.81 1.54
N ALA A 180 -0.40 13.77 0.64
CA ALA A 180 -0.25 15.16 1.01
C ALA A 180 -1.14 16.10 0.18
N MET A 181 -1.38 17.27 0.75
CA MET A 181 -2.08 18.36 0.10
C MET A 181 -1.11 19.20 -0.72
N CYS A 182 -1.45 19.50 -1.96
CA CYS A 182 -0.68 20.41 -2.82
C CYS A 182 -1.62 21.29 -3.67
N ILE A 183 -1.07 22.35 -4.25
CA ILE A 183 -1.82 23.28 -5.10
C ILE A 183 -1.28 23.18 -6.52
N PRO A 184 -2.09 22.66 -7.49
CA PRO A 184 -1.67 22.62 -8.89
C PRO A 184 -1.56 24.03 -9.51
N LYS A 185 -0.61 24.21 -10.42
CA LYS A 185 -0.58 25.39 -11.31
C LYS A 185 -1.76 25.30 -12.30
N ARG A 186 -2.33 26.44 -12.60
CA ARG A 186 -3.38 26.57 -13.62
C ARG A 186 -2.77 26.73 -15.01
#